data_a302f1da5fab533f337721aafcb0c209
#
_entry.id   a302f1da5fab533f337721aafcb0c209
#
_cell.length_a   1.000
_cell.length_b   1.000
_cell.length_c   1.000
_cell.angle_alpha   90.00
_cell.angle_beta   90.00
_cell.angle_gamma   90.00
#
_symmetry.space_group_name_H-M   'P 1'
#
loop_
_entity.id
_entity.type
_entity.pdbx_description
1 polymer ?
#
loop_
_entity_poly.entity_id
_entity_poly.type
_entity_poly.pdbx_seq_one_letter_code
_entity_poly.pdbx_strand_id
1 'polypeptide(L)'
;YLSFENFDRDYFHKRFPNIQMNLSALGFNIPHQRVPISPAFHYAIGGIKTNLYGEVESVKGLYAIGEVASTGVHGANRLASNSLLEGLVFARRAAEKALAFKGARCSQKLHGTDEVLVREGDKAKKDRLRRIMWEQVSIVRTTDGLNAAFREIDEMLHGPIGRLLKLRLLTAREIVRSALARTGSIGVHYRQD
;
A
#
# COMPACT_ATOMS: atom_id res chain seq x y z
N TYR A 1 -14.71 -12.88 12.83
CA TYR A 1 -16.12 -12.52 12.70
C TYR A 1 -16.36 -11.12 13.28
N LEU A 2 -17.25 -10.35 12.63
CA LEU A 2 -17.74 -9.06 13.11
C LEU A 2 -19.17 -9.24 13.63
N SER A 3 -19.45 -8.76 14.85
CA SER A 3 -20.80 -8.77 15.45
C SER A 3 -21.37 -7.36 15.46
N PHE A 4 -22.66 -7.26 15.17
CA PHE A 4 -23.45 -6.03 15.26
C PHE A 4 -24.52 -6.13 16.36
N GLU A 5 -24.48 -7.18 17.19
CA GLU A 5 -25.49 -7.50 18.22
C GLU A 5 -25.72 -6.35 19.23
N ASN A 6 -24.71 -5.48 19.42
CA ASN A 6 -24.81 -4.32 20.32
C ASN A 6 -25.58 -3.13 19.71
N PHE A 7 -26.00 -3.22 18.45
CA PHE A 7 -26.77 -2.18 17.80
C PHE A 7 -28.26 -2.52 17.82
N ASP A 8 -29.07 -1.53 18.17
CA ASP A 8 -30.51 -1.59 17.91
C ASP A 8 -30.75 -1.72 16.40
N ARG A 9 -31.74 -2.54 16.01
CA ARG A 9 -32.02 -2.87 14.61
C ARG A 9 -32.43 -1.63 13.80
N ASP A 10 -33.32 -0.80 14.33
CA ASP A 10 -33.85 0.37 13.63
C ASP A 10 -32.77 1.45 13.54
N TYR A 11 -31.95 1.61 14.59
CA TYR A 11 -30.81 2.47 14.58
C TYR A 11 -29.80 2.02 13.52
N PHE A 12 -29.48 0.72 13.46
CA PHE A 12 -28.52 0.18 12.49
C PHE A 12 -29.00 0.39 11.06
N HIS A 13 -30.27 0.09 10.78
CA HIS A 13 -30.88 0.29 9.46
C HIS A 13 -30.83 1.76 9.02
N LYS A 14 -31.19 2.67 9.92
CA LYS A 14 -31.19 4.12 9.65
C LYS A 14 -29.77 4.68 9.45
N ARG A 15 -28.80 4.20 10.23
CA ARG A 15 -27.45 4.74 10.27
C ARG A 15 -26.54 4.14 9.19
N PHE A 16 -26.73 2.88 8.83
CA PHE A 16 -25.89 2.11 7.91
C PHE A 16 -26.71 1.39 6.81
N PRO A 17 -27.57 2.08 6.05
CA PRO A 17 -28.50 1.45 5.11
C PRO A 17 -27.79 0.64 4.01
N ASN A 18 -26.67 1.15 3.49
CA ASN A 18 -25.92 0.46 2.45
C ASN A 18 -25.24 -0.82 2.96
N ILE A 19 -24.74 -0.82 4.19
CA ILE A 19 -24.15 -2.02 4.82
C ILE A 19 -25.24 -3.07 5.03
N GLN A 20 -26.37 -2.66 5.58
CA GLN A 20 -27.54 -3.51 5.76
C GLN A 20 -27.97 -4.16 4.44
N MET A 21 -28.17 -3.36 3.41
CA MET A 21 -28.62 -3.82 2.10
C MET A 21 -27.62 -4.83 1.49
N ASN A 22 -26.33 -4.50 1.48
CA ASN A 22 -25.30 -5.36 0.89
C ASN A 22 -25.15 -6.69 1.63
N LEU A 23 -25.15 -6.66 2.98
CA LEU A 23 -25.03 -7.89 3.76
C LEU A 23 -26.29 -8.74 3.68
N SER A 24 -27.49 -8.12 3.64
CA SER A 24 -28.76 -8.84 3.43
C SER A 24 -28.81 -9.50 2.04
N ALA A 25 -28.31 -8.84 1.00
CA ALA A 25 -28.20 -9.42 -0.34
C ALA A 25 -27.27 -10.65 -0.38
N LEU A 26 -26.30 -10.74 0.52
CA LEU A 26 -25.42 -11.89 0.72
C LEU A 26 -25.99 -12.94 1.68
N GLY A 27 -27.24 -12.76 2.15
CA GLY A 27 -27.93 -13.73 3.01
C GLY A 27 -27.66 -13.56 4.51
N PHE A 28 -27.02 -12.48 4.95
CA PHE A 28 -26.79 -12.23 6.38
C PHE A 28 -27.95 -11.50 7.04
N ASN A 29 -28.40 -12.01 8.18
CA ASN A 29 -29.45 -11.38 9.01
C ASN A 29 -28.82 -10.44 10.06
N ILE A 30 -28.61 -9.18 9.68
CA ILE A 30 -28.02 -8.14 10.54
C ILE A 30 -29.14 -7.43 11.33
N PRO A 31 -28.92 -7.10 12.62
CA PRO A 31 -27.67 -7.19 13.39
C PRO A 31 -27.44 -8.54 14.10
N HIS A 32 -28.32 -9.51 13.98
CA HIS A 32 -28.37 -10.73 14.81
C HIS A 32 -27.38 -11.82 14.38
N GLN A 33 -26.80 -11.71 13.18
CA GLN A 33 -25.86 -12.70 12.66
C GLN A 33 -24.44 -12.13 12.58
N ARG A 34 -23.46 -12.92 13.01
CA ARG A 34 -22.03 -12.60 12.85
C ARG A 34 -21.61 -12.75 11.40
N VAL A 35 -20.86 -11.78 10.91
CA VAL A 35 -20.33 -11.76 9.55
C VAL A 35 -18.88 -12.20 9.55
N PRO A 36 -18.49 -13.20 8.72
CA PRO A 36 -17.10 -13.57 8.58
C PRO A 36 -16.32 -12.42 7.92
N ILE A 37 -15.16 -12.10 8.48
CA ILE A 37 -14.27 -11.09 7.94
C ILE A 37 -12.88 -11.69 7.71
N SER A 38 -12.15 -11.15 6.77
CA SER A 38 -10.75 -11.46 6.53
C SER A 38 -9.95 -10.15 6.53
N PRO A 39 -8.75 -10.12 7.13
CA PRO A 39 -7.87 -8.99 6.98
C PRO A 39 -7.58 -8.75 5.51
N ALA A 40 -7.52 -7.49 5.10
CA ALA A 40 -7.17 -7.11 3.74
C ALA A 40 -6.23 -5.93 3.77
N PHE A 41 -5.31 -5.87 2.81
CA PHE A 41 -4.48 -4.70 2.60
C PHE A 41 -5.37 -3.51 2.23
N HIS A 42 -5.23 -2.42 2.96
CA HIS A 42 -6.06 -1.24 2.78
C HIS A 42 -5.25 0.01 2.42
N TYR A 43 -4.09 0.20 3.04
CA TYR A 43 -3.25 1.39 2.88
C TYR A 43 -1.78 1.06 3.11
N ALA A 44 -0.89 1.54 2.22
CA ALA A 44 0.55 1.42 2.40
C ALA A 44 1.08 2.51 3.34
N ILE A 45 1.75 2.11 4.43
CA ILE A 45 2.47 3.03 5.32
C ILE A 45 3.93 2.95 4.96
N GLY A 46 4.51 4.07 4.60
CA GLY A 46 5.86 4.16 4.04
C GLY A 46 5.81 4.61 2.58
N GLY A 47 6.93 4.54 1.88
CA GLY A 47 7.02 4.98 0.49
C GLY A 47 8.25 5.84 0.22
N ILE A 48 8.13 6.80 -0.67
CA ILE A 48 9.19 7.75 -1.01
C ILE A 48 9.36 8.72 0.16
N LYS A 49 10.54 8.73 0.79
CA LYS A 49 10.83 9.61 1.91
C LYS A 49 10.81 11.08 1.46
N THR A 50 10.03 11.89 2.19
CA THR A 50 9.90 13.32 1.95
C THR A 50 10.07 14.12 3.22
N ASN A 51 10.36 15.41 3.06
CA ASN A 51 10.27 16.38 4.14
C ASN A 51 8.82 16.87 4.37
N LEU A 52 8.63 17.83 5.27
CA LEU A 52 7.32 18.39 5.63
C LEU A 52 6.62 19.15 4.48
N TYR A 53 7.29 19.37 3.36
CA TYR A 53 6.77 20.02 2.16
C TYR A 53 6.55 19.05 1.00
N GLY A 54 6.68 17.75 1.23
CA GLY A 54 6.56 16.73 0.20
C GLY A 54 7.75 16.65 -0.77
N GLU A 55 8.85 17.37 -0.49
CA GLU A 55 10.05 17.34 -1.33
C GLU A 55 10.85 16.06 -1.08
N VAL A 56 11.29 15.41 -2.14
CA VAL A 56 12.22 14.29 -2.08
C VAL A 56 13.63 14.83 -1.95
N GLU A 57 14.21 14.73 -0.75
CA GLU A 57 15.49 15.38 -0.41
C GLU A 57 16.66 14.94 -1.31
N SER A 58 16.63 13.71 -1.80
CA SER A 58 17.66 13.14 -2.69
C SER A 58 17.55 13.59 -4.14
N VAL A 59 16.43 14.20 -4.56
CA VAL A 59 16.18 14.57 -5.96
C VAL A 59 15.52 15.96 -6.01
N LYS A 60 16.28 16.98 -6.39
CA LYS A 60 15.77 18.34 -6.50
C LYS A 60 14.63 18.45 -7.51
N GLY A 61 13.54 19.10 -7.11
CA GLY A 61 12.36 19.31 -7.95
C GLY A 61 11.42 18.10 -8.06
N LEU A 62 11.69 17.02 -7.32
CA LEU A 62 10.78 15.89 -7.19
C LEU A 62 9.97 16.03 -5.90
N TYR A 63 8.67 15.82 -6.01
CA TYR A 63 7.73 15.84 -4.90
C TYR A 63 6.97 14.52 -4.86
N ALA A 64 6.67 14.03 -3.65
CA ALA A 64 5.78 12.89 -3.43
C ALA A 64 4.78 13.23 -2.32
N ILE A 65 3.50 12.97 -2.56
CA ILE A 65 2.40 13.26 -1.64
C ILE A 65 1.38 12.13 -1.62
N GLY A 66 0.61 12.03 -0.54
CA GLY A 66 -0.40 10.97 -0.36
C GLY A 66 0.25 9.61 -0.11
N GLU A 67 -0.45 8.54 -0.46
CA GLU A 67 -0.07 7.15 -0.13
C GLU A 67 1.32 6.73 -0.64
N VAL A 68 1.81 7.32 -1.73
CA VAL A 68 3.15 7.04 -2.27
C VAL A 68 4.27 7.64 -1.42
N ALA A 69 3.96 8.60 -0.56
CA ALA A 69 4.95 9.32 0.24
C ALA A 69 5.13 8.71 1.64
N SER A 70 6.35 8.77 2.13
CA SER A 70 6.69 8.51 3.53
C SER A 70 7.01 9.84 4.23
N THR A 71 5.96 10.55 4.63
CA THR A 71 6.06 11.86 5.30
C THR A 71 6.38 11.75 6.78
N GLY A 72 6.25 10.54 7.36
CA GLY A 72 6.38 10.26 8.78
C GLY A 72 5.11 10.51 9.61
N VAL A 73 4.06 11.13 9.05
CA VAL A 73 2.85 11.50 9.80
C VAL A 73 2.06 10.31 10.34
N HIS A 74 2.20 9.15 9.68
CA HIS A 74 1.50 7.94 10.09
C HIS A 74 2.28 7.09 11.09
N GLY A 75 3.56 7.36 11.29
CA GLY A 75 4.39 6.55 12.15
C GLY A 75 4.38 5.07 11.76
N ALA A 76 4.21 4.21 12.75
CA ALA A 76 4.18 2.75 12.53
C ALA A 76 2.78 2.19 12.23
N ASN A 77 1.73 2.98 12.42
CA ASN A 77 0.35 2.62 12.09
C ASN A 77 -0.50 3.87 11.83
N ARG A 78 -1.18 3.89 10.69
CA ARG A 78 -2.01 5.03 10.30
C ARG A 78 -3.30 5.10 11.12
N LEU A 79 -3.60 6.27 11.68
CA LEU A 79 -4.91 6.55 12.26
C LEU A 79 -5.99 6.55 11.16
N ALA A 80 -7.14 5.95 11.44
CA ALA A 80 -8.26 5.89 10.49
C ALA A 80 -8.60 7.28 9.92
N SER A 81 -8.88 7.34 8.63
CA SER A 81 -9.19 8.56 7.85
C SER A 81 -8.05 9.59 7.70
N ASN A 82 -6.92 9.43 8.39
CA ASN A 82 -5.84 10.42 8.36
C ASN A 82 -5.12 10.52 7.00
N SER A 83 -5.25 9.51 6.14
CA SER A 83 -4.69 9.54 4.78
C SER A 83 -5.25 10.66 3.90
N LEU A 84 -6.55 10.95 4.03
CA LEU A 84 -7.18 12.04 3.28
C LEU A 84 -6.66 13.40 3.73
N LEU A 85 -6.51 13.59 5.05
CA LEU A 85 -5.95 14.82 5.63
C LEU A 85 -4.48 15.01 5.22
N GLU A 86 -3.68 13.94 5.26
CA GLU A 86 -2.31 13.97 4.75
C GLU A 86 -2.25 14.43 3.30
N GLY A 87 -3.05 13.79 2.43
CA GLY A 87 -3.09 14.13 1.01
C GLY A 87 -3.39 15.61 0.78
N LEU A 88 -4.39 16.15 1.45
CA LEU A 88 -4.78 17.57 1.32
C LEU A 88 -3.70 18.53 1.83
N VAL A 89 -3.17 18.30 3.04
CA VAL A 89 -2.20 19.20 3.67
C VAL A 89 -0.87 19.19 2.91
N PHE A 90 -0.36 17.99 2.59
CA PHE A 90 0.93 17.88 1.89
C PHE A 90 0.83 18.29 0.43
N ALA A 91 -0.32 18.07 -0.26
CA ALA A 91 -0.54 18.58 -1.61
C ALA A 91 -0.42 20.12 -1.66
N ARG A 92 -1.07 20.81 -0.73
CA ARG A 92 -0.97 22.28 -0.63
C ARG A 92 0.46 22.73 -0.42
N ARG A 93 1.16 22.14 0.58
CA ARG A 93 2.55 22.48 0.90
C ARG A 93 3.51 22.23 -0.28
N ALA A 94 3.35 21.10 -0.95
CA ALA A 94 4.14 20.74 -2.11
C ALA A 94 3.88 21.70 -3.29
N ALA A 95 2.63 22.08 -3.54
CA ALA A 95 2.28 23.04 -4.58
C ALA A 95 2.92 24.41 -4.33
N GLU A 96 2.85 24.93 -3.11
CA GLU A 96 3.50 26.20 -2.72
C GLU A 96 5.01 26.16 -2.97
N LYS A 97 5.68 25.06 -2.63
CA LYS A 97 7.12 24.88 -2.88
C LYS A 97 7.44 24.70 -4.35
N ALA A 98 6.64 23.91 -5.07
CA ALA A 98 6.83 23.68 -6.51
C ALA A 98 6.70 24.95 -7.33
N LEU A 99 5.74 25.83 -6.98
CA LEU A 99 5.57 27.14 -7.63
C LEU A 99 6.75 28.08 -7.38
N ALA A 100 7.39 27.99 -6.22
CA ALA A 100 8.57 28.77 -5.87
C ALA A 100 9.88 28.19 -6.43
N PHE A 101 9.86 26.96 -6.94
CA PHE A 101 11.06 26.28 -7.44
C PHE A 101 11.56 26.87 -8.74
N LYS A 102 12.76 27.44 -8.72
CA LYS A 102 13.45 28.05 -9.88
C LYS A 102 14.49 27.12 -10.50
N GLY A 103 14.24 25.81 -10.51
CA GLY A 103 15.15 24.82 -11.11
C GLY A 103 15.21 24.93 -12.62
N ALA A 104 16.25 24.35 -13.21
CA ALA A 104 16.37 24.25 -14.67
C ALA A 104 15.16 23.50 -15.25
N ARG A 105 14.57 24.04 -16.32
CA ARG A 105 13.58 23.28 -17.10
C ARG A 105 14.25 22.07 -17.72
N CYS A 106 13.67 20.89 -17.55
CA CYS A 106 14.13 19.70 -18.24
C CYS A 106 13.96 19.94 -19.76
N SER A 107 15.07 20.10 -20.47
CA SER A 107 15.09 20.23 -21.93
C SER A 107 15.07 18.89 -22.66
N GLN A 108 15.25 17.79 -21.94
CA GLN A 108 15.19 16.46 -22.52
C GLN A 108 13.74 16.11 -22.88
N LYS A 109 13.50 15.85 -24.17
CA LYS A 109 12.27 15.18 -24.59
C LYS A 109 12.23 13.83 -23.89
N LEU A 110 11.16 13.60 -23.12
CA LEU A 110 10.87 12.27 -22.60
C LEU A 110 10.64 11.36 -23.80
N HIS A 111 11.67 10.59 -24.17
CA HIS A 111 11.49 9.49 -25.09
C HIS A 111 10.61 8.46 -24.39
N GLY A 112 9.50 8.09 -25.01
CA GLY A 112 8.70 6.97 -24.56
C GLY A 112 9.62 5.75 -24.42
N THR A 113 9.49 5.00 -23.33
CA THR A 113 10.22 3.74 -23.23
C THR A 113 9.54 2.75 -24.17
N ASP A 114 10.30 2.13 -25.10
CA ASP A 114 9.85 1.02 -25.96
C ASP A 114 9.62 -0.28 -25.15
N GLU A 115 9.58 -0.17 -23.81
CA GLU A 115 9.35 -1.30 -22.94
C GLU A 115 7.91 -1.83 -23.11
N VAL A 116 7.79 -3.11 -23.40
CA VAL A 116 6.50 -3.81 -23.46
C VAL A 116 5.81 -3.71 -22.09
N LEU A 117 4.61 -3.10 -22.05
CA LEU A 117 3.89 -2.85 -20.81
C LEU A 117 3.48 -4.15 -20.10
N VAL A 118 3.00 -5.13 -20.87
CA VAL A 118 2.55 -6.45 -20.38
C VAL A 118 3.05 -7.51 -21.34
N ARG A 119 3.58 -8.61 -20.81
CA ARG A 119 4.02 -9.78 -21.58
C ARG A 119 3.13 -10.99 -21.28
N GLU A 120 3.14 -11.93 -22.21
CA GLU A 120 2.57 -13.25 -21.95
C GLU A 120 3.26 -13.89 -20.74
N GLY A 121 2.47 -14.52 -19.85
CA GLY A 121 2.97 -15.08 -18.58
C GLY A 121 3.01 -14.12 -17.41
N ASP A 122 2.91 -12.79 -17.60
CA ASP A 122 2.89 -11.81 -16.51
C ASP A 122 1.74 -12.02 -15.52
N LYS A 123 0.59 -12.52 -16.01
CA LYS A 123 -0.56 -12.82 -15.15
C LYS A 123 -0.21 -13.88 -14.11
N ALA A 124 0.39 -14.98 -14.52
CA ALA A 124 0.75 -16.07 -13.62
C ALA A 124 1.81 -15.61 -12.59
N LYS A 125 2.82 -14.86 -13.02
CA LYS A 125 3.82 -14.27 -12.13
C LYS A 125 3.21 -13.26 -11.14
N LYS A 126 2.26 -12.44 -11.59
CA LYS A 126 1.52 -11.51 -10.72
C LYS A 126 0.72 -12.27 -9.66
N ASP A 127 0.04 -13.35 -10.02
CA ASP A 127 -0.75 -14.15 -9.09
C ASP A 127 0.16 -14.92 -8.11
N ARG A 128 1.36 -15.33 -8.54
CA ARG A 128 2.40 -15.86 -7.65
C ARG A 128 2.90 -14.79 -6.68
N LEU A 129 3.22 -13.59 -7.16
CA LEU A 129 3.62 -12.46 -6.31
C LEU A 129 2.57 -12.16 -5.23
N ARG A 130 1.29 -12.16 -5.58
CA ARG A 130 0.20 -11.96 -4.61
C ARG A 130 0.21 -13.00 -3.49
N ARG A 131 0.44 -14.27 -3.84
CA ARG A 131 0.55 -15.36 -2.85
C ARG A 131 1.75 -15.16 -1.95
N ILE A 132 2.93 -14.89 -2.51
CA ILE A 132 4.14 -14.61 -1.71
C ILE A 132 3.89 -13.47 -0.72
N MET A 133 3.36 -12.36 -1.19
CA MET A 133 3.07 -11.20 -0.34
C MET A 133 2.05 -11.51 0.74
N TRP A 134 1.05 -12.33 0.45
CA TRP A 134 0.03 -12.75 1.42
C TRP A 134 0.58 -13.74 2.45
N GLU A 135 1.27 -14.77 2.02
CA GLU A 135 1.68 -15.89 2.89
C GLU A 135 2.92 -15.57 3.72
N GLN A 136 3.87 -14.79 3.18
CA GLN A 136 5.19 -14.59 3.77
C GLN A 136 5.46 -13.16 4.25
N VAL A 137 4.74 -12.16 3.73
CA VAL A 137 5.03 -10.73 3.97
C VAL A 137 3.87 -9.97 4.61
N SER A 138 2.71 -10.60 4.75
CA SER A 138 1.48 -9.96 5.24
C SER A 138 1.55 -9.61 6.75
N ILE A 139 0.64 -10.16 7.54
CA ILE A 139 0.43 -9.76 8.94
C ILE A 139 1.51 -10.32 9.85
N VAL A 140 1.76 -11.64 9.77
CA VAL A 140 2.76 -12.32 10.57
C VAL A 140 3.99 -12.56 9.71
N ARG A 141 5.13 -12.10 10.17
CA ARG A 141 6.40 -12.14 9.44
C ARG A 141 7.45 -12.91 10.23
N THR A 142 8.22 -13.71 9.50
CA THR A 142 9.40 -14.41 10.05
C THR A 142 10.61 -14.12 9.18
N THR A 143 11.81 -14.25 9.73
CA THR A 143 13.06 -14.09 8.97
C THR A 143 13.10 -15.06 7.78
N ASP A 144 12.73 -16.31 7.98
CA ASP A 144 12.75 -17.34 6.93
C ASP A 144 11.74 -17.03 5.82
N GLY A 145 10.49 -16.66 6.19
CA GLY A 145 9.46 -16.27 5.22
C GLY A 145 9.86 -15.06 4.39
N LEU A 146 10.38 -14.03 5.05
CA LEU A 146 10.86 -12.83 4.35
C LEU A 146 12.05 -13.12 3.43
N ASN A 147 13.01 -13.95 3.85
CA ASN A 147 14.14 -14.35 3.00
C ASN A 147 13.69 -15.19 1.80
N ALA A 148 12.72 -16.10 2.01
CA ALA A 148 12.15 -16.87 0.91
C ALA A 148 11.42 -15.96 -0.08
N ALA A 149 10.59 -15.03 0.40
CA ALA A 149 9.91 -14.02 -0.43
C ALA A 149 10.91 -13.19 -1.23
N PHE A 150 11.99 -12.73 -0.58
CA PHE A 150 13.02 -11.92 -1.25
C PHE A 150 13.65 -12.66 -2.43
N ARG A 151 14.07 -13.91 -2.23
CA ARG A 151 14.67 -14.75 -3.27
C ARG A 151 13.72 -14.98 -4.44
N GLU A 152 12.48 -15.39 -4.18
CA GLU A 152 11.49 -15.64 -5.23
C GLU A 152 11.16 -14.38 -6.05
N ILE A 153 11.02 -13.23 -5.39
CA ILE A 153 10.77 -11.95 -6.06
C ILE A 153 11.96 -11.55 -6.92
N ASP A 154 13.18 -11.73 -6.41
CA ASP A 154 14.41 -11.40 -7.14
C ASP A 154 14.60 -12.31 -8.36
N GLU A 155 14.34 -13.61 -8.24
CA GLU A 155 14.34 -14.55 -9.37
C GLU A 155 13.36 -14.14 -10.47
N MET A 156 12.14 -13.69 -10.10
CA MET A 156 11.15 -13.22 -11.08
C MET A 156 11.60 -11.97 -11.83
N LEU A 157 12.48 -11.14 -11.25
CA LEU A 157 13.03 -9.94 -11.89
C LEU A 157 14.04 -10.25 -12.99
N HIS A 158 14.71 -11.41 -12.95
CA HIS A 158 15.74 -11.79 -13.94
C HIS A 158 15.16 -12.33 -15.26
N GLY A 159 13.85 -12.61 -15.33
CA GLY A 159 13.22 -13.15 -16.52
C GLY A 159 12.60 -12.08 -17.43
N PRO A 160 12.14 -12.49 -18.62
CA PRO A 160 11.37 -11.60 -19.49
C PRO A 160 10.02 -11.28 -18.83
N ILE A 161 9.83 -10.01 -18.49
CA ILE A 161 8.62 -9.47 -17.85
C ILE A 161 8.23 -8.13 -18.44
N GLY A 162 6.95 -7.80 -18.43
CA GLY A 162 6.47 -6.48 -18.82
C GLY A 162 6.75 -5.44 -17.74
N ARG A 163 6.78 -4.18 -18.16
CA ARG A 163 7.10 -3.03 -17.30
C ARG A 163 6.21 -2.96 -16.05
N LEU A 164 4.90 -3.22 -16.19
CA LEU A 164 3.98 -3.16 -15.05
C LEU A 164 4.29 -4.21 -13.99
N LEU A 165 4.65 -5.42 -14.40
CA LEU A 165 5.04 -6.47 -13.47
C LEU A 165 6.39 -6.16 -12.84
N LYS A 166 7.36 -5.67 -13.62
CA LYS A 166 8.68 -5.24 -13.12
C LYS A 166 8.55 -4.21 -11.99
N LEU A 167 7.72 -3.18 -12.17
CA LEU A 167 7.50 -2.17 -11.13
C LEU A 167 6.88 -2.76 -9.86
N ARG A 168 5.92 -3.68 -9.99
CA ARG A 168 5.34 -4.39 -8.83
C ARG A 168 6.36 -5.23 -8.09
N LEU A 169 7.19 -5.97 -8.80
CA LEU A 169 8.24 -6.80 -8.21
C LEU A 169 9.30 -5.94 -7.51
N LEU A 170 9.73 -4.83 -8.11
CA LEU A 170 10.64 -3.89 -7.47
C LEU A 170 10.07 -3.31 -6.19
N THR A 171 8.81 -2.87 -6.20
CA THR A 171 8.13 -2.37 -4.99
C THR A 171 8.02 -3.45 -3.91
N ALA A 172 7.60 -4.66 -4.28
CA ALA A 172 7.50 -5.78 -3.35
C ALA A 172 8.86 -6.13 -2.74
N ARG A 173 9.92 -6.16 -3.54
CA ARG A 173 11.29 -6.40 -3.08
C ARG A 173 11.74 -5.38 -2.04
N GLU A 174 11.45 -4.09 -2.27
CA GLU A 174 11.79 -3.03 -1.32
C GLU A 174 10.98 -3.13 -0.01
N ILE A 175 9.70 -3.54 -0.08
CA ILE A 175 8.90 -3.83 1.11
C ILE A 175 9.52 -4.96 1.93
N VAL A 176 9.89 -6.07 1.29
CA VAL A 176 10.52 -7.22 1.94
C VAL A 176 11.87 -6.85 2.54
N ARG A 177 12.71 -6.12 1.78
CA ARG A 177 14.01 -5.63 2.25
C ARG A 177 13.87 -4.77 3.51
N SER A 178 12.92 -3.85 3.50
CA SER A 178 12.63 -2.97 4.63
C SER A 178 12.10 -3.75 5.84
N ALA A 179 11.29 -4.80 5.61
CA ALA A 179 10.78 -5.67 6.66
C ALA A 179 11.89 -6.54 7.28
N LEU A 180 12.84 -7.03 6.47
CA LEU A 180 14.03 -7.76 6.94
C LEU A 180 14.94 -6.87 7.80
N ALA A 181 15.15 -5.62 7.38
CA ALA A 181 15.98 -4.68 8.13
C ALA A 181 15.38 -4.30 9.50
N ARG A 182 14.08 -4.49 9.70
CA ARG A 182 13.39 -4.21 10.95
C ARG A 182 13.16 -5.49 11.73
N THR A 183 14.00 -5.76 12.73
CA THR A 183 13.97 -6.99 13.53
C THR A 183 12.94 -6.99 14.65
N GLY A 184 12.51 -5.81 15.13
CA GLY A 184 11.53 -5.68 16.21
C GLY A 184 10.12 -5.36 15.68
N SER A 185 9.10 -5.86 16.39
CA SER A 185 7.68 -5.56 16.10
C SER A 185 7.33 -4.14 16.50
N ILE A 186 6.65 -3.40 15.59
CA ILE A 186 6.11 -2.08 15.87
C ILE A 186 4.92 -1.77 14.95
N GLY A 187 3.81 -1.30 15.51
CA GLY A 187 2.61 -0.96 14.75
C GLY A 187 2.11 -2.14 13.92
N VAL A 188 1.99 -1.93 12.61
CA VAL A 188 1.53 -2.99 11.67
C VAL A 188 2.64 -3.97 11.26
N HIS A 189 3.88 -3.73 11.65
CA HIS A 189 4.98 -4.65 11.43
C HIS A 189 5.09 -5.60 12.61
N TYR A 190 4.66 -6.85 12.42
CA TYR A 190 4.73 -7.88 13.45
C TYR A 190 5.69 -9.00 13.04
N ARG A 191 6.71 -9.24 13.88
CA ARG A 191 7.69 -10.34 13.75
C ARG A 191 7.40 -11.39 14.80
N GLN A 192 7.41 -12.65 14.38
CA GLN A 192 7.15 -13.79 15.26
C GLN A 192 8.44 -14.52 15.72
N ASP A 193 9.57 -14.14 15.17
CA ASP A 193 10.92 -14.61 15.51
C ASP A 193 11.72 -13.60 16.30
#